data_2023c3ee9dc8ecf4052aea2ea27c121c
#
_entry.id   2023c3ee9dc8ecf4052aea2ea27c121c
#
_cell.length_a   1.000
_cell.length_b   1.000
_cell.length_c   1.000
_cell.angle_alpha   90.00
_cell.angle_beta   90.00
_cell.angle_gamma   90.00
#
_symmetry.space_group_name_H-M   'P 1'
#
loop_
_entity.id
_entity.type
_entity.pdbx_description
1 polymer ?
#
loop_
_entity_poly.entity_id
_entity_poly.type
_entity_poly.pdbx_seq_one_letter_code
_entity_poly.pdbx_strand_id
1 'polypeptide(L)'
;MLSNKDEKVKFDAVVFATHSDQALNLLEDPTELESEILQAFPYQKNDVMLHTDSSVLPTRKLAWASWNYQLDRDPSAPVVLTYNMNILQSIKAKETFCVTLNDFNSVDESKVIKKITYHHPLFTVDSIKAQKRKHEISGINNTYYCGAYWRNGFHEDGVVSALDVCKQFGEVL
;
A
#
# COMPACT_ATOMS: atom_id res chain seq x y z
N MET A 1 -5.58 15.63 -18.87
CA MET A 1 -5.22 17.04 -18.60
C MET A 1 -4.97 17.17 -17.11
N LEU A 2 -3.83 17.71 -16.67
CA LEU A 2 -3.55 17.92 -15.26
C LEU A 2 -3.69 19.41 -14.95
N SER A 3 -4.37 19.76 -13.86
CA SER A 3 -4.57 21.14 -13.43
C SER A 3 -3.72 21.43 -12.20
N ASN A 4 -2.89 22.45 -12.24
CA ASN A 4 -2.26 23.03 -11.07
C ASN A 4 -2.86 24.42 -10.88
N LYS A 5 -3.82 24.54 -10.00
CA LYS A 5 -4.66 25.64 -9.53
C LYS A 5 -5.17 26.67 -10.58
N ASP A 6 -4.46 26.97 -11.67
CA ASP A 6 -4.88 27.96 -12.67
C ASP A 6 -4.41 27.67 -14.11
N GLU A 7 -3.66 26.62 -14.39
CA GLU A 7 -3.16 26.31 -15.72
C GLU A 7 -3.46 24.86 -16.13
N LYS A 8 -4.18 24.67 -17.24
CA LYS A 8 -4.41 23.35 -17.85
C LYS A 8 -3.24 23.03 -18.78
N VAL A 9 -2.41 22.07 -18.40
CA VAL A 9 -1.29 21.59 -19.21
C VAL A 9 -1.70 20.30 -19.92
N LYS A 10 -1.39 20.18 -21.22
CA LYS A 10 -1.61 18.97 -22.00
C LYS A 10 -0.37 18.10 -22.00
N PHE A 11 -0.56 16.80 -21.86
CA PHE A 11 0.46 15.77 -21.96
C PHE A 11 0.02 14.71 -22.98
N ASP A 12 0.98 14.02 -23.59
CA ASP A 12 0.71 12.96 -24.57
C ASP A 12 0.16 11.70 -23.86
N ALA A 13 0.59 11.45 -22.64
CA ALA A 13 0.13 10.34 -21.82
C ALA A 13 0.18 10.70 -20.32
N VAL A 14 -0.64 10.02 -19.51
CA VAL A 14 -0.67 10.15 -18.05
C VAL A 14 -0.54 8.77 -17.42
N VAL A 15 0.35 8.62 -16.46
CA VAL A 15 0.51 7.39 -15.66
C VAL A 15 0.12 7.67 -14.22
N PHE A 16 -0.93 6.99 -13.73
CA PHE A 16 -1.33 7.03 -12.34
C PHE A 16 -0.58 5.95 -11.56
N ALA A 17 0.38 6.36 -10.73
CA ALA A 17 1.13 5.51 -9.79
C ALA A 17 0.70 5.79 -8.34
N THR A 18 -0.59 6.00 -8.13
CA THR A 18 -1.24 6.29 -6.85
C THR A 18 -2.11 5.10 -6.42
N HIS A 19 -2.82 5.20 -5.30
CA HIS A 19 -3.92 4.27 -5.01
C HIS A 19 -5.02 4.35 -6.08
N SER A 20 -5.79 3.27 -6.26
CA SER A 20 -6.85 3.24 -7.26
C SER A 20 -7.96 4.27 -7.00
N ASP A 21 -8.36 4.44 -5.73
CA ASP A 21 -9.33 5.45 -5.29
C ASP A 21 -8.81 6.88 -5.53
N GLN A 22 -7.52 7.11 -5.29
CA GLN A 22 -6.88 8.39 -5.58
C GLN A 22 -6.82 8.66 -7.09
N ALA A 23 -6.45 7.63 -7.88
CA ALA A 23 -6.46 7.74 -9.33
C ALA A 23 -7.86 8.11 -9.86
N LEU A 24 -8.90 7.42 -9.39
CA LEU A 24 -10.28 7.71 -9.76
C LEU A 24 -10.70 9.14 -9.40
N ASN A 25 -10.33 9.61 -8.19
CA ASN A 25 -10.64 10.97 -7.74
C ASN A 25 -9.88 12.07 -8.51
N LEU A 26 -8.79 11.74 -9.19
CA LEU A 26 -8.01 12.68 -10.01
C LEU A 26 -8.52 12.78 -11.45
N LEU A 27 -9.33 11.82 -11.90
CA LEU A 27 -9.96 11.88 -13.22
C LEU A 27 -11.10 12.89 -13.19
N GLU A 28 -11.09 13.84 -14.11
CA GLU A 28 -12.16 14.84 -14.27
C GLU A 28 -13.41 14.19 -14.86
N ASP A 29 -13.25 13.24 -15.78
CA ASP A 29 -14.30 12.56 -16.53
C ASP A 29 -13.96 11.07 -16.70
N PRO A 30 -14.08 10.27 -15.62
CA PRO A 30 -13.78 8.85 -15.69
C PRO A 30 -14.83 8.11 -16.54
N THR A 31 -14.39 7.18 -17.36
CA THR A 31 -15.28 6.25 -18.06
C THR A 31 -16.00 5.33 -17.07
N GLU A 32 -17.09 4.69 -17.51
CA GLU A 32 -17.80 3.70 -16.69
C GLU A 32 -16.88 2.54 -16.27
N LEU A 33 -16.01 2.07 -17.17
CA LEU A 33 -15.04 1.01 -16.87
C LEU A 33 -13.97 1.46 -15.88
N GLU A 34 -13.44 2.67 -16.00
CA GLU A 34 -12.50 3.21 -15.01
C GLU A 34 -13.15 3.31 -13.63
N SER A 35 -14.38 3.82 -13.57
CA SER A 35 -15.14 3.92 -12.32
C SER A 35 -15.38 2.54 -11.71
N GLU A 36 -15.86 1.57 -12.49
CA GLU A 36 -16.14 0.21 -12.02
C GLU A 36 -14.87 -0.49 -11.51
N ILE A 37 -13.79 -0.45 -12.29
CA ILE A 37 -12.57 -1.20 -11.98
C ILE A 37 -11.78 -0.55 -10.85
N LEU A 38 -11.59 0.78 -10.85
CA LEU A 38 -10.78 1.46 -9.85
C LEU A 38 -11.44 1.50 -8.46
N GLN A 39 -12.79 1.58 -8.38
CA GLN A 39 -13.51 1.53 -7.11
C GLN A 39 -13.60 0.12 -6.49
N ALA A 40 -13.29 -0.93 -7.25
CA ALA A 40 -13.34 -2.30 -6.75
C ALA A 40 -12.25 -2.63 -5.72
N PHE A 41 -11.33 -1.72 -5.47
CA PHE A 41 -10.27 -1.85 -4.47
C PHE A 41 -10.60 -0.99 -3.24
N PRO A 42 -11.23 -1.53 -2.20
CA PRO A 42 -11.42 -0.80 -0.95
C PRO A 42 -10.09 -0.66 -0.21
N TYR A 43 -9.94 0.45 0.52
CA TYR A 43 -8.75 0.72 1.32
C TYR A 43 -9.11 0.76 2.80
N GLN A 44 -8.34 0.04 3.60
CA GLN A 44 -8.44 0.06 5.06
C GLN A 44 -7.42 1.05 5.63
N LYS A 45 -7.92 1.98 6.44
CA LYS A 45 -7.06 2.82 7.27
C LYS A 45 -6.38 1.97 8.33
N ASN A 46 -5.05 2.10 8.43
CA ASN A 46 -4.24 1.51 9.49
C ASN A 46 -3.40 2.59 10.14
N ASP A 47 -3.52 2.71 11.44
CA ASP A 47 -2.65 3.57 12.22
C ASP A 47 -1.36 2.80 12.52
N VAL A 48 -0.22 3.42 12.24
CA VAL A 48 1.09 2.78 12.23
C VAL A 48 2.05 3.58 13.10
N MET A 49 2.84 2.88 13.89
CA MET A 49 3.83 3.45 14.79
C MET A 49 5.21 2.86 14.54
N LEU A 50 6.18 3.71 14.20
CA LEU A 50 7.59 3.36 14.21
C LEU A 50 8.15 3.64 15.61
N HIS A 51 8.77 2.64 16.23
CA HIS A 51 9.27 2.73 17.61
C HIS A 51 10.45 1.78 17.88
N THR A 52 11.05 1.89 19.06
CA THR A 52 12.12 1.00 19.53
C THR A 52 11.70 0.15 20.73
N ASP A 53 10.42 0.10 21.04
CA ASP A 53 9.91 -0.73 22.12
C ASP A 53 9.80 -2.18 21.71
N SER A 54 10.75 -3.00 22.16
CA SER A 54 10.75 -4.46 21.91
C SER A 54 9.87 -5.26 22.86
N SER A 55 9.22 -4.64 23.87
CA SER A 55 8.34 -5.33 24.80
C SER A 55 7.07 -5.88 24.16
N VAL A 56 6.66 -5.30 23.02
CA VAL A 56 5.52 -5.75 22.20
C VAL A 56 5.82 -7.02 21.38
N LEU A 57 7.10 -7.40 21.28
CA LEU A 57 7.51 -8.64 20.63
C LEU A 57 7.38 -9.84 21.57
N PRO A 58 7.39 -11.10 21.07
CA PRO A 58 7.34 -12.28 21.90
C PRO A 58 8.41 -12.27 23.01
N THR A 59 8.06 -12.69 24.22
CA THR A 59 8.97 -12.71 25.37
C THR A 59 10.24 -13.52 25.09
N ARG A 60 10.14 -14.61 24.35
CA ARG A 60 11.29 -15.42 23.93
C ARG A 60 11.90 -14.84 22.65
N LYS A 61 13.11 -14.31 22.70
CA LYS A 61 13.80 -13.74 21.53
C LYS A 61 13.94 -14.74 20.36
N LEU A 62 14.06 -16.03 20.64
CA LEU A 62 14.10 -17.08 19.60
C LEU A 62 12.77 -17.24 18.83
N ALA A 63 11.68 -16.69 19.35
CA ALA A 63 10.38 -16.67 18.67
C ALA A 63 10.18 -15.40 17.85
N TRP A 64 11.12 -14.46 17.85
CA TRP A 64 11.02 -13.25 17.05
C TRP A 64 11.08 -13.58 15.57
N ALA A 65 10.11 -13.08 14.84
CA ALA A 65 10.04 -13.17 13.39
C ALA A 65 10.04 -11.75 12.76
N SER A 66 10.20 -11.66 11.46
CA SER A 66 10.03 -10.40 10.74
C SER A 66 8.63 -9.83 10.96
N TRP A 67 7.62 -10.69 11.05
CA TRP A 67 6.22 -10.38 11.28
C TRP A 67 5.74 -11.09 12.53
N ASN A 68 5.30 -10.32 13.54
CA ASN A 68 4.81 -10.85 14.81
C ASN A 68 3.34 -10.45 14.93
N TYR A 69 2.46 -11.41 14.75
CA TYR A 69 1.01 -11.24 14.78
C TYR A 69 0.49 -11.47 16.20
N GLN A 70 -0.25 -10.52 16.73
CA GLN A 70 -0.92 -10.66 18.01
C GLN A 70 -2.38 -11.06 17.80
N LEU A 71 -2.74 -12.23 18.34
CA LEU A 71 -4.12 -12.70 18.29
C LEU A 71 -4.92 -12.00 19.39
N ASP A 72 -5.98 -11.31 19.01
CA ASP A 72 -7.00 -10.87 19.94
C ASP A 72 -8.05 -11.97 20.13
N ARG A 73 -8.75 -11.94 21.28
CA ARG A 73 -9.88 -12.84 21.55
C ARG A 73 -11.14 -12.44 20.80
N ASP A 74 -11.25 -11.15 20.43
CA ASP A 74 -12.35 -10.64 19.62
C ASP A 74 -11.97 -10.73 18.14
N PRO A 75 -12.65 -11.58 17.35
CA PRO A 75 -12.39 -11.70 15.91
C PRO A 75 -12.68 -10.44 15.10
N SER A 76 -13.43 -9.49 15.67
CA SER A 76 -13.76 -8.20 15.03
C SER A 76 -12.73 -7.11 15.31
N ALA A 77 -11.81 -7.35 16.26
CA ALA A 77 -10.76 -6.39 16.58
C ALA A 77 -9.81 -6.20 15.38
N PRO A 78 -9.32 -4.96 15.17
CA PRO A 78 -8.30 -4.73 14.15
C PRO A 78 -7.08 -5.61 14.39
N VAL A 79 -6.54 -6.13 13.29
CA VAL A 79 -5.31 -6.94 13.34
C VAL A 79 -4.17 -6.11 13.92
N VAL A 80 -3.57 -6.61 15.01
CA VAL A 80 -2.34 -6.06 15.57
C VAL A 80 -1.16 -6.86 15.01
N LEU A 81 -0.29 -6.15 14.31
CA LEU A 81 0.90 -6.73 13.70
C LEU A 81 2.11 -5.86 14.04
N THR A 82 3.17 -6.48 14.55
CA THR A 82 4.46 -5.81 14.75
C THR A 82 5.52 -6.40 13.84
N TYR A 83 6.05 -5.56 12.96
CA TYR A 83 7.24 -5.89 12.18
C TYR A 83 8.49 -5.66 13.02
N ASN A 84 9.38 -6.65 13.05
CA ASN A 84 10.76 -6.47 13.51
C ASN A 84 11.61 -6.08 12.29
N MET A 85 11.92 -4.80 12.17
CA MET A 85 12.61 -4.26 11.01
C MET A 85 14.06 -4.73 10.92
N ASN A 86 14.70 -5.02 12.07
CA ASN A 86 16.07 -5.52 12.09
C ASN A 86 16.15 -6.90 11.42
N ILE A 87 15.16 -7.77 11.66
CA ILE A 87 15.08 -9.07 10.98
C ILE A 87 14.65 -8.88 9.53
N LEU A 88 13.57 -8.10 9.29
CA LEU A 88 12.98 -7.94 7.97
C LEU A 88 13.93 -7.34 6.93
N GLN A 89 14.74 -6.36 7.35
CA GLN A 89 15.64 -5.62 6.46
C GLN A 89 17.12 -5.86 6.76
N SER A 90 17.44 -6.84 7.63
CA SER A 90 18.83 -7.16 8.02
C SER A 90 19.57 -5.93 8.60
N ILE A 91 18.87 -5.08 9.35
CA ILE A 91 19.43 -3.87 9.94
C ILE A 91 20.37 -4.25 11.10
N LYS A 92 21.63 -3.88 10.99
CA LYS A 92 22.63 -4.05 12.06
C LYS A 92 22.64 -2.79 12.94
N ALA A 93 21.79 -2.78 13.96
CA ALA A 93 21.71 -1.69 14.94
C ALA A 93 21.68 -2.24 16.37
N LYS A 94 21.99 -1.37 17.34
CA LYS A 94 21.92 -1.70 18.77
C LYS A 94 20.46 -1.81 19.22
N GLU A 95 19.62 -0.89 18.75
CA GLU A 95 18.20 -0.84 18.99
C GLU A 95 17.45 -1.79 18.07
N THR A 96 16.32 -2.32 18.55
CA THR A 96 15.37 -3.07 17.73
C THR A 96 14.32 -2.10 17.21
N PHE A 97 14.30 -1.85 15.92
CA PHE A 97 13.27 -1.03 15.29
C PHE A 97 12.03 -1.87 15.01
N CYS A 98 10.90 -1.39 15.49
CA CYS A 98 9.59 -2.02 15.32
C CYS A 98 8.64 -1.10 14.57
N VAL A 99 7.75 -1.70 13.77
CA VAL A 99 6.62 -1.01 13.17
C VAL A 99 5.36 -1.77 13.59
N THR A 100 4.54 -1.15 14.45
CA THR A 100 3.31 -1.74 14.96
C THR A 100 2.09 -1.08 14.32
N LEU A 101 1.15 -1.92 13.87
CA LEU A 101 -0.12 -1.52 13.29
C LEU A 101 -1.25 -1.71 14.31
N ASN A 102 -2.13 -0.70 14.39
CA ASN A 102 -3.41 -0.73 15.08
C ASN A 102 -3.37 -0.99 16.60
N ASP A 103 -2.21 -0.89 17.24
CA ASP A 103 -2.09 -0.92 18.69
C ASP A 103 -1.13 0.18 19.19
N PHE A 104 -1.71 1.26 19.71
CA PHE A 104 -0.94 2.35 20.30
C PHE A 104 -0.84 2.27 21.83
N ASN A 105 -1.61 1.38 22.44
CA ASN A 105 -1.69 1.32 23.90
C ASN A 105 -0.58 0.46 24.50
N SER A 106 -0.10 -0.53 23.76
CA SER A 106 0.93 -1.47 24.23
C SER A 106 2.35 -0.93 24.07
N VAL A 107 2.55 0.14 23.29
CA VAL A 107 3.86 0.71 23.00
C VAL A 107 4.18 1.84 23.98
N ASP A 108 5.38 1.82 24.58
CA ASP A 108 5.89 2.91 25.41
C ASP A 108 6.07 4.17 24.57
N GLU A 109 5.30 5.21 24.89
CA GLU A 109 5.29 6.49 24.15
C GLU A 109 6.68 7.14 24.09
N SER A 110 7.52 6.95 25.11
CA SER A 110 8.89 7.49 25.16
C SER A 110 9.82 6.87 24.09
N LYS A 111 9.44 5.72 23.55
CA LYS A 111 10.21 4.99 22.53
C LYS A 111 9.63 5.16 21.12
N VAL A 112 8.57 5.94 20.98
CA VAL A 112 7.96 6.24 19.69
C VAL A 112 8.82 7.22 18.91
N ILE A 113 9.14 6.85 17.66
CA ILE A 113 9.87 7.70 16.73
C ILE A 113 8.88 8.49 15.86
N LYS A 114 7.84 7.80 15.34
CA LYS A 114 6.88 8.42 14.43
C LYS A 114 5.54 7.67 14.42
N LYS A 115 4.45 8.44 14.36
CA LYS A 115 3.09 7.94 14.09
C LYS A 115 2.70 8.32 12.68
N ILE A 116 2.14 7.38 11.92
CA ILE A 116 1.77 7.55 10.50
C ILE A 116 0.43 6.84 10.29
N THR A 117 -0.43 7.41 9.48
CA THR A 117 -1.63 6.72 9.00
C THR A 117 -1.40 6.26 7.57
N TYR A 118 -1.56 4.97 7.33
CA TYR A 118 -1.54 4.38 5.99
C TYR A 118 -2.92 3.83 5.62
N HIS A 119 -3.14 3.73 4.32
CA HIS A 119 -4.32 3.07 3.77
C HIS A 119 -3.83 1.91 2.92
N HIS A 120 -4.22 0.69 3.31
CA HIS A 120 -3.82 -0.53 2.61
C HIS A 120 -4.99 -1.07 1.78
N PRO A 121 -4.75 -1.51 0.55
CA PRO A 121 -5.79 -2.14 -0.25
C PRO A 121 -6.25 -3.45 0.39
N LEU A 122 -7.56 -3.68 0.42
CA LEU A 122 -8.15 -4.94 0.82
C LEU A 122 -8.37 -5.82 -0.41
N PHE A 123 -7.91 -7.06 -0.33
CA PHE A 123 -8.08 -8.03 -1.40
C PHE A 123 -9.40 -8.80 -1.20
N THR A 124 -10.44 -8.31 -1.84
CA THR A 124 -11.78 -8.92 -1.90
C THR A 124 -11.92 -9.76 -3.17
N VAL A 125 -13.00 -10.54 -3.24
CA VAL A 125 -13.33 -11.26 -4.48
C VAL A 125 -13.45 -10.31 -5.67
N ASP A 126 -14.02 -9.13 -5.46
CA ASP A 126 -14.23 -8.15 -6.54
C ASP A 126 -12.94 -7.44 -6.93
N SER A 127 -12.06 -7.11 -5.97
CA SER A 127 -10.74 -6.56 -6.30
C SER A 127 -9.88 -7.56 -7.10
N ILE A 128 -9.95 -8.87 -6.77
CA ILE A 128 -9.24 -9.92 -7.54
C ILE A 128 -9.81 -10.07 -8.97
N LYS A 129 -11.12 -9.89 -9.14
CA LYS A 129 -11.71 -9.84 -10.49
C LYS A 129 -11.25 -8.60 -11.26
N ALA A 130 -11.25 -7.44 -10.60
CA ALA A 130 -10.83 -6.16 -11.18
C ALA A 130 -9.35 -6.17 -11.61
N GLN A 131 -8.45 -6.81 -10.84
CA GLN A 131 -7.04 -7.00 -11.22
C GLN A 131 -6.88 -7.59 -12.62
N LYS A 132 -7.72 -8.58 -12.99
CA LYS A 132 -7.66 -9.25 -14.29
C LYS A 132 -8.13 -8.35 -15.44
N ARG A 133 -8.86 -7.29 -15.13
CA ARG A 133 -9.46 -6.35 -16.06
C ARG A 133 -8.65 -5.06 -16.25
N LYS A 134 -7.44 -4.97 -15.68
CA LYS A 134 -6.54 -3.81 -15.82
C LYS A 134 -6.38 -3.38 -17.28
N HIS A 135 -6.29 -4.35 -18.20
CA HIS A 135 -6.10 -4.10 -19.63
C HIS A 135 -7.29 -3.41 -20.32
N GLU A 136 -8.46 -3.42 -19.69
CA GLU A 136 -9.66 -2.74 -20.22
C GLU A 136 -9.62 -1.23 -20.03
N ILE A 137 -8.76 -0.73 -19.12
CA ILE A 137 -8.63 0.71 -18.80
C ILE A 137 -7.21 1.25 -19.02
N SER A 138 -6.17 0.45 -18.79
CA SER A 138 -4.78 0.90 -18.91
C SER A 138 -4.33 0.90 -20.37
N GLY A 139 -3.90 2.06 -20.87
CA GLY A 139 -3.57 2.31 -22.26
C GLY A 139 -4.73 2.88 -23.09
N ILE A 140 -5.92 3.00 -22.50
CA ILE A 140 -7.07 3.64 -23.13
C ILE A 140 -7.01 5.16 -22.89
N ASN A 141 -7.32 5.96 -23.90
CA ASN A 141 -7.27 7.42 -23.85
C ASN A 141 -5.91 7.97 -23.36
N ASN A 142 -4.80 7.27 -23.68
CA ASN A 142 -3.45 7.60 -23.22
C ASN A 142 -3.32 7.68 -21.68
N THR A 143 -4.16 6.94 -20.96
CA THR A 143 -4.17 6.90 -19.49
C THR A 143 -3.73 5.51 -19.04
N TYR A 144 -2.76 5.46 -18.13
CA TYR A 144 -2.14 4.23 -17.66
C TYR A 144 -2.20 4.14 -16.13
N TYR A 145 -2.29 2.91 -15.61
CA TYR A 145 -2.43 2.67 -14.18
C TYR A 145 -1.39 1.66 -13.70
N CYS A 146 -0.62 2.02 -12.67
CA CYS A 146 0.28 1.09 -11.99
C CYS A 146 0.14 1.24 -10.46
N GLY A 147 0.54 0.20 -9.74
CA GLY A 147 0.47 0.15 -8.29
C GLY A 147 0.44 -1.29 -7.78
N ALA A 148 0.83 -1.48 -6.53
CA ALA A 148 0.88 -2.79 -5.90
C ALA A 148 -0.50 -3.47 -5.78
N TYR A 149 -1.58 -2.69 -5.76
CA TYR A 149 -2.96 -3.20 -5.68
C TYR A 149 -3.38 -4.03 -6.90
N TRP A 150 -2.67 -3.92 -8.02
CA TRP A 150 -2.88 -4.76 -9.20
C TRP A 150 -2.40 -6.21 -9.03
N ARG A 151 -1.73 -6.54 -7.90
CA ARG A 151 -1.25 -7.89 -7.55
C ARG A 151 -1.47 -8.16 -6.05
N ASN A 152 -0.44 -8.53 -5.29
CA ASN A 152 -0.54 -8.93 -3.88
C ASN A 152 -0.28 -7.80 -2.87
N GLY A 153 0.05 -6.60 -3.33
CA GLY A 153 0.24 -5.43 -2.47
C GLY A 153 1.66 -5.25 -1.92
N PHE A 154 2.63 -6.03 -2.37
CA PHE A 154 4.04 -5.89 -1.98
C PHE A 154 4.77 -4.84 -2.81
N HIS A 155 5.92 -4.36 -2.32
CA HIS A 155 6.74 -3.37 -3.03
C HIS A 155 7.12 -3.86 -4.44
N GLU A 156 7.52 -5.14 -4.57
CA GLU A 156 7.84 -5.75 -5.86
C GLU A 156 6.65 -5.75 -6.82
N ASP A 157 5.44 -5.93 -6.32
CA ASP A 157 4.23 -5.87 -7.16
C ASP A 157 4.01 -4.48 -7.75
N GLY A 158 4.38 -3.43 -7.00
CA GLY A 158 4.40 -2.06 -7.50
C GLY A 158 5.39 -1.88 -8.64
N VAL A 159 6.61 -2.39 -8.49
CA VAL A 159 7.65 -2.36 -9.53
C VAL A 159 7.20 -3.13 -10.77
N VAL A 160 6.74 -4.36 -10.61
CA VAL A 160 6.24 -5.18 -11.74
C VAL A 160 5.11 -4.49 -12.46
N SER A 161 4.17 -3.89 -11.71
CA SER A 161 3.05 -3.16 -12.31
C SER A 161 3.50 -1.93 -13.10
N ALA A 162 4.56 -1.24 -12.65
CA ALA A 162 5.17 -0.12 -13.37
C ALA A 162 5.87 -0.60 -14.64
N LEU A 163 6.64 -1.69 -14.56
CA LEU A 163 7.30 -2.29 -15.73
C LEU A 163 6.29 -2.72 -16.81
N ASP A 164 5.11 -3.21 -16.42
CA ASP A 164 4.04 -3.54 -17.37
C ASP A 164 3.54 -2.30 -18.12
N VAL A 165 3.55 -1.13 -17.50
CA VAL A 165 3.24 0.14 -18.17
C VAL A 165 4.41 0.57 -19.06
N CYS A 166 5.67 0.50 -18.58
CA CYS A 166 6.86 0.84 -19.37
C CYS A 166 6.93 0.06 -20.68
N LYS A 167 6.61 -1.23 -20.65
CA LYS A 167 6.56 -2.07 -21.87
C LYS A 167 5.62 -1.53 -22.94
N GLN A 168 4.52 -0.86 -22.55
CA GLN A 168 3.58 -0.27 -23.51
C GLN A 168 4.17 0.95 -24.22
N PHE A 169 5.23 1.56 -23.66
CA PHE A 169 6.04 2.61 -24.27
C PHE A 169 7.28 2.08 -24.99
N GLY A 170 7.47 0.75 -25.04
CA GLY A 170 8.63 0.13 -25.67
C GLY A 170 9.88 0.08 -24.78
N GLU A 171 9.74 0.46 -23.51
CA GLU A 171 10.84 0.47 -22.53
C GLU A 171 10.88 -0.84 -21.75
N VAL A 172 12.07 -1.42 -21.64
CA VAL A 172 12.38 -2.64 -20.86
C VAL A 172 13.59 -2.40 -20.00
N LEU A 173 13.55 -2.86 -18.73
CA LEU A 173 14.71 -2.93 -17.83
C LEU A 173 15.46 -4.23 -18.05
#